data_775cafc28baf073b4bcf8208b14972f0
#
_entry.id   775cafc28baf073b4bcf8208b14972f0
#
_cell.length_a   1.000
_cell.length_b   1.000
_cell.length_c   1.000
_cell.angle_alpha   90.00
_cell.angle_beta   90.00
_cell.angle_gamma   90.00
#
_symmetry.space_group_name_H-M   'P 1'
#
loop_
_entity.id
_entity.type
_entity.pdbx_description
1 polymer ?
#
loop_
_entity_poly.entity_id
_entity_poly.type
_entity_poly.pdbx_seq_one_letter_code
_entity_poly.pdbx_strand_id
1 'polypeptide(L)'
;MRHATQEDLDRLAELLAELRELRQLRERKPGYYSRGSRAFLHFHEDAGDLYADVKLDGAFQRMKVTSNDEQADFLARVQRAVAGEQSPHAARSELSPPGQPGVA
;
A
#
# COMPACT_ATOMS: atom_id res chain seq x y z
N MET A 1 0.18 -5.98 21.05
CA MET A 1 0.44 -5.17 19.85
C MET A 1 -0.24 -3.82 20.01
N ARG A 2 0.45 -2.76 19.68
CA ARG A 2 -0.06 -1.40 19.82
C ARG A 2 0.09 -0.64 18.51
N HIS A 3 -0.62 0.46 18.38
CA HIS A 3 -0.43 1.33 17.22
C HIS A 3 0.98 1.90 17.23
N ALA A 4 1.53 2.11 16.05
CA ALA A 4 2.88 2.65 15.92
C ALA A 4 2.94 4.07 16.48
N THR A 5 3.98 4.34 17.28
CA THR A 5 4.24 5.68 17.80
C THR A 5 5.03 6.47 16.77
N GLN A 6 5.25 7.75 17.05
CA GLN A 6 6.08 8.57 16.18
C GLN A 6 7.48 7.98 16.03
N GLU A 7 8.03 7.45 17.12
CA GLU A 7 9.35 6.83 17.07
C GLU A 7 9.37 5.61 16.15
N ASP A 8 8.31 4.80 16.21
CA ASP A 8 8.16 3.65 15.31
C ASP A 8 8.04 4.11 13.86
N LEU A 9 7.29 5.18 13.62
CA LEU A 9 7.11 5.71 12.28
C LEU A 9 8.40 6.29 11.71
N ASP A 10 9.27 6.82 12.58
CA ASP A 10 10.57 7.31 12.13
C ASP A 10 11.41 6.17 11.55
N ARG A 11 11.25 4.96 12.08
CA ARG A 11 11.93 3.78 11.53
C ARG A 11 11.38 3.39 10.16
N LEU A 12 10.22 3.89 9.79
CA LEU A 12 9.56 3.60 8.52
C LEU A 12 9.62 4.79 7.57
N ALA A 13 10.49 5.76 7.84
CA ALA A 13 10.46 7.05 7.13
C ALA A 13 10.52 6.90 5.61
N GLU A 14 11.38 6.02 5.10
CA GLU A 14 11.51 5.85 3.66
C GLU A 14 10.27 5.19 3.05
N LEU A 15 9.73 4.20 3.75
CA LEU A 15 8.50 3.55 3.30
C LEU A 15 7.34 4.55 3.27
N LEU A 16 7.21 5.35 4.32
CA LEU A 16 6.13 6.34 4.38
C LEU A 16 6.25 7.37 3.26
N ALA A 17 7.49 7.78 2.93
CA ALA A 17 7.70 8.72 1.84
C ALA A 17 7.22 8.15 0.52
N GLU A 18 7.48 6.84 0.27
CA GLU A 18 7.01 6.20 -0.95
C GLU A 18 5.50 6.07 -0.97
N LEU A 19 4.89 5.76 0.16
CA LEU A 19 3.43 5.65 0.23
C LEU A 19 2.77 7.00 -0.05
N ARG A 20 3.38 8.09 0.39
CA ARG A 20 2.85 9.44 0.13
C ARG A 20 2.88 9.80 -1.35
N GLU A 21 3.72 9.14 -2.14
CA GLU A 21 3.78 9.38 -3.57
C GLU A 21 2.65 8.68 -4.34
N LEU A 22 1.94 7.75 -3.69
CA LEU A 22 0.86 7.03 -4.34
C LEU A 22 -0.40 7.88 -4.31
N ARG A 23 -0.83 8.36 -5.47
CA ARG A 23 -1.97 9.29 -5.58
C ARG A 23 -3.28 8.66 -5.15
N GLN A 24 -3.37 7.33 -5.16
CA GLN A 24 -4.56 6.61 -4.76
C GLN A 24 -4.76 6.62 -3.25
N LEU A 25 -3.71 6.93 -2.49
CA LEU A 25 -3.76 6.90 -1.04
C LEU A 25 -3.70 8.29 -0.46
N ARG A 26 -4.33 8.48 0.69
CA ARG A 26 -4.31 9.74 1.41
C ARG A 26 -3.92 9.49 2.84
N GLU A 27 -2.85 10.15 3.29
CA GLU A 27 -2.43 10.05 4.67
C GLU A 27 -3.35 10.91 5.53
N ARG A 28 -4.16 10.28 6.37
CA ARG A 28 -5.12 10.99 7.21
C ARG A 28 -4.47 11.55 8.47
N LYS A 29 -3.53 10.82 9.01
CA LYS A 29 -2.66 11.23 10.11
C LYS A 29 -1.43 10.35 10.00
N PRO A 30 -0.33 10.68 10.70
CA PRO A 30 0.91 9.91 10.52
C PRO A 30 0.68 8.42 10.68
N GLY A 31 1.04 7.67 9.64
CA GLY A 31 0.92 6.21 9.65
C GLY A 31 -0.45 5.65 9.35
N TYR A 32 -1.43 6.48 9.00
CA TYR A 32 -2.78 6.03 8.68
C TYR A 32 -3.17 6.53 7.30
N TYR A 33 -3.45 5.59 6.40
CA TYR A 33 -3.78 5.91 5.01
C TYR A 33 -5.15 5.42 4.65
N SER A 34 -5.88 6.21 3.88
CA SER A 34 -7.18 5.82 3.35
C SER A 34 -7.10 5.74 1.84
N ARG A 35 -8.03 5.01 1.28
CA ARG A 35 -8.23 4.91 -0.15
C ARG A 35 -9.65 5.34 -0.41
N GLY A 36 -9.82 6.51 -1.04
CA GLY A 36 -11.12 7.15 -1.06
C GLY A 36 -11.51 7.50 0.38
N SER A 37 -12.71 7.12 0.78
CA SER A 37 -13.20 7.38 2.13
C SER A 37 -12.98 6.22 3.08
N ARG A 38 -12.28 5.15 2.65
CA ARG A 38 -12.16 3.95 3.45
C ARG A 38 -10.76 3.78 3.99
N ALA A 39 -10.65 3.27 5.21
CA ALA A 39 -9.36 2.94 5.80
C ALA A 39 -8.69 1.86 4.94
N PHE A 40 -7.42 2.04 4.63
CA PHE A 40 -6.70 1.13 3.76
C PHE A 40 -5.47 0.53 4.41
N LEU A 41 -4.75 1.30 5.22
CA LEU A 41 -3.44 0.89 5.71
C LEU A 41 -3.12 1.60 7.02
N HIS A 42 -2.62 0.87 8.00
CA HIS A 42 -2.08 1.48 9.22
C HIS A 42 -1.00 0.58 9.80
N PHE A 43 -0.22 1.13 10.73
CA PHE A 43 0.97 0.46 11.25
C PHE A 43 0.84 0.17 12.74
N HIS A 44 1.50 -0.92 13.16
CA HIS A 44 1.53 -1.37 14.55
C HIS A 44 2.95 -1.78 14.94
N GLU A 45 3.18 -1.85 16.24
CA GLU A 45 4.44 -2.33 16.78
C GLU A 45 4.15 -3.43 17.80
N ASP A 46 4.98 -4.46 17.81
CA ASP A 46 4.86 -5.54 18.78
C ASP A 46 6.24 -6.14 19.05
N ALA A 47 6.69 -6.05 20.30
CA ALA A 47 7.96 -6.63 20.72
C ALA A 47 9.15 -6.17 19.86
N GLY A 48 9.12 -4.91 19.43
CA GLY A 48 10.20 -4.33 18.64
C GLY A 48 10.05 -4.51 17.14
N ASP A 49 9.10 -5.34 16.70
CA ASP A 49 8.83 -5.52 15.28
C ASP A 49 7.72 -4.60 14.82
N LEU A 50 7.79 -4.23 13.55
CA LEU A 50 6.80 -3.35 12.94
C LEU A 50 5.93 -4.14 11.96
N TYR A 51 4.65 -3.82 11.99
CA TYR A 51 3.65 -4.50 11.15
C TYR A 51 2.77 -3.48 10.46
N ALA A 52 2.32 -3.84 9.26
CA ALA A 52 1.35 -3.05 8.52
C ALA A 52 0.09 -3.89 8.33
N ASP A 53 -1.06 -3.29 8.63
CA ASP A 53 -2.34 -3.89 8.29
C ASP A 53 -2.83 -3.17 7.04
N VAL A 54 -3.00 -3.91 5.94
CA VAL A 54 -3.38 -3.35 4.65
C VAL A 54 -4.55 -4.12 4.08
N LYS A 55 -5.49 -3.39 3.48
CA LYS A 55 -6.68 -4.00 2.92
C LYS A 55 -6.40 -4.47 1.50
N LEU A 56 -6.27 -5.77 1.34
CA LEU A 56 -6.03 -6.40 0.04
C LEU A 56 -7.17 -7.37 -0.22
N ASP A 57 -7.69 -7.36 -1.43
CA ASP A 57 -8.78 -8.26 -1.83
C ASP A 57 -9.97 -8.21 -0.86
N GLY A 58 -10.27 -7.01 -0.37
CA GLY A 58 -11.45 -6.80 0.48
C GLY A 58 -11.26 -7.11 1.96
N ALA A 59 -10.08 -7.55 2.39
CA ALA A 59 -9.83 -7.89 3.79
C ALA A 59 -8.48 -7.36 4.24
N PHE A 60 -8.38 -6.99 5.51
CA PHE A 60 -7.10 -6.55 6.06
C PHE A 60 -6.17 -7.74 6.24
N GLN A 61 -4.94 -7.57 5.81
CA GLN A 61 -3.88 -8.56 5.96
C GLN A 61 -2.71 -7.91 6.69
N ARG A 62 -2.10 -8.66 7.60
CA ARG A 62 -0.98 -8.15 8.39
C ARG A 62 0.33 -8.60 7.77
N MET A 63 1.23 -7.66 7.56
CA MET A 63 2.54 -7.93 6.99
C MET A 63 3.61 -7.31 7.85
N LYS A 64 4.69 -8.05 8.07
CA LYS A 64 5.82 -7.55 8.85
C LYS A 64 6.62 -6.58 7.98
N VAL A 65 7.01 -5.44 8.54
CA VAL A 65 7.74 -4.41 7.82
C VAL A 65 8.93 -3.90 8.64
N THR A 66 9.55 -4.77 9.42
CA THR A 66 10.66 -4.39 10.27
C THR A 66 11.94 -4.14 9.46
N SER A 67 12.27 -5.03 8.53
CA SER A 67 13.51 -4.92 7.76
C SER A 67 13.29 -4.15 6.46
N ASN A 68 14.39 -3.68 5.87
CA ASN A 68 14.31 -3.00 4.58
C ASN A 68 13.74 -3.91 3.50
N ASP A 69 14.10 -5.20 3.51
CA ASP A 69 13.57 -6.14 2.52
C ASP A 69 12.07 -6.33 2.70
N GLU A 70 11.62 -6.44 3.94
CA GLU A 70 10.20 -6.57 4.22
C GLU A 70 9.44 -5.33 3.78
N GLN A 71 10.01 -4.15 4.00
CA GLN A 71 9.40 -2.89 3.59
C GLN A 71 9.31 -2.80 2.07
N ALA A 72 10.35 -3.24 1.36
CA ALA A 72 10.34 -3.22 -0.11
C ALA A 72 9.30 -4.17 -0.68
N ASP A 73 9.19 -5.37 -0.11
CA ASP A 73 8.19 -6.34 -0.54
C ASP A 73 6.78 -5.81 -0.29
N PHE A 74 6.57 -5.22 0.88
CA PHE A 74 5.28 -4.63 1.24
C PHE A 74 4.91 -3.51 0.26
N LEU A 75 5.85 -2.60 -0.01
CA LEU A 75 5.60 -1.49 -0.91
C LEU A 75 5.21 -1.99 -2.30
N ALA A 76 5.91 -3.00 -2.81
CA ALA A 76 5.61 -3.55 -4.12
C ALA A 76 4.19 -4.12 -4.16
N ARG A 77 3.75 -4.77 -3.08
CA ARG A 77 2.39 -5.30 -3.00
C ARG A 77 1.34 -4.20 -3.01
N VAL A 78 1.60 -3.13 -2.26
CA VAL A 78 0.68 -1.99 -2.22
C VAL A 78 0.61 -1.32 -3.59
N GLN A 79 1.75 -1.11 -4.22
CA GLN A 79 1.80 -0.49 -5.55
C GLN A 79 1.00 -1.29 -6.57
N ARG A 80 1.13 -2.61 -6.55
CA ARG A 80 0.36 -3.47 -7.46
C ARG A 80 -1.13 -3.41 -7.16
N ALA A 81 -1.49 -3.39 -5.89
CA ALA A 81 -2.89 -3.37 -5.50
C ALA A 81 -3.58 -2.10 -5.98
N VAL A 82 -2.96 -0.94 -5.77
CA VAL A 82 -3.58 0.33 -6.17
C VAL A 82 -3.55 0.51 -7.69
N ALA A 83 -2.52 0.02 -8.37
CA ALA A 83 -2.47 0.09 -9.82
C ALA A 83 -3.52 -0.81 -10.44
N GLY A 84 -3.72 -2.01 -9.89
CA GLY A 84 -4.70 -2.95 -10.40
C GLY A 84 -6.11 -2.43 -10.31
N GLU A 85 -6.44 -1.74 -9.25
CA GLU A 85 -7.79 -1.18 -9.11
C GLU A 85 -8.04 -0.01 -10.02
N GLN A 86 -7.01 0.62 -10.54
CA GLN A 86 -7.18 1.70 -11.46
C GLN A 86 -7.38 1.24 -12.88
N SER A 87 -7.25 -0.03 -13.14
CA SER A 87 -7.35 -0.53 -14.47
C SER A 87 -8.67 -1.14 -14.72
N PRO A 88 -9.74 -0.62 -14.60
CA PRO A 88 -10.98 -1.18 -14.94
C PRO A 88 -11.25 -0.94 -16.26
N HIS A 89 -11.32 -1.04 -16.60
CA HIS A 89 -11.62 -0.70 -17.72
C HIS A 89 -10.62 -0.23 -18.38
N ALA A 90 -10.08 -0.23 -18.23
CA ALA A 90 -9.11 0.13 -18.94
C ALA A 90 -8.25 -0.74 -19.28
N ALA A 91 -8.63 -1.23 -19.17
CA ALA A 91 -7.93 -1.55 -19.34
C ALA A 91 -7.85 -2.16 -20.11
N ARG A 92 -8.64 -2.39 -20.28
CA ARG A 92 -8.59 -2.78 -20.79
C ARG A 92 -8.11 -2.61 -21.63
N SER A 93 -8.12 -2.90 -21.85
CA SER A 93 -7.77 -2.57 -22.38
C SER A 93 -7.05 -2.82 -22.94
N GLU A 94 -6.95 -3.21 -23.06
CA GLU A 94 -6.42 -3.13 -23.37
C GLU A 94 -6.00 -3.52 -23.82
N LEU A 95 -6.21 -4.04 -24.13
CA LEU A 95 -6.07 -4.09 -24.48
C LEU A 95 -5.79 -4.27 -25.18
N SER A 96 -5.82 -4.64 -25.73
CA SER A 96 -5.77 -4.47 -26.20
C SER A 96 -5.22 -4.64 -26.68
N PRO A 97 -5.22 -4.85 -27.12
CA PRO A 97 -4.98 -4.77 -27.38
C PRO A 97 -4.45 -4.76 -27.73
N PRO A 98 -4.34 -5.03 -28.09
CA PRO A 98 -4.09 -4.74 -28.30
C PRO A 98 -3.72 -4.63 -28.62
N GLY A 99 -3.70 -5.21 -29.06
CA GLY A 99 -3.74 -4.74 -29.05
C GLY A 99 -3.56 -4.86 -29.45
N GLN A 100 -3.86 -4.95 -29.77
CA GLN A 100 -4.16 -4.68 -29.95
C GLN A 100 -4.11 -4.35 -30.14
N PRO A 101 -3.94 -4.72 -30.79
CA PRO A 101 -4.20 -4.24 -30.90
C PRO A 101 -4.45 -4.10 -31.08
N GLY A 102 -4.51 -4.62 -31.33
CA GLY A 102 -5.01 -4.16 -31.03
C GLY A 102 -5.05 -4.31 -31.25
N VAL A 103 -5.20 -4.51 -31.56
CA VAL A 103 -5.40 -4.20 -31.44
C VAL A 103 -5.31 -4.10 -31.55
N ALA A 104 -5.42 -4.61 -31.91
CA ALA A 104 -5.42 -4.17 -31.65
C ALA A 104 -5.36 -3.89 -31.65
#